data_35d6c94fa654139651647cb0c5c0f71b
#
_entry.id   35d6c94fa654139651647cb0c5c0f71b
#
_cell.length_a   1.000
_cell.length_b   1.000
_cell.length_c   1.000
_cell.angle_alpha   90.00
_cell.angle_beta   90.00
_cell.angle_gamma   90.00
#
_symmetry.space_group_name_H-M   'P 1'
#
loop_
_entity.id
_entity.type
_entity.pdbx_description
1 polymer ?
#
loop_
_entity_poly.entity_id
_entity_poly.type
_entity_poly.pdbx_seq_one_letter_code
_entity_poly.pdbx_strand_id
1 'polypeptide(L)'
;MAEPRRAGPRTAPPRAAAASASAACVVGGAVAVTVAVVAGPGPGLTGYVSEAGVTDSAYAPAYRIGVFALAAGLLLLATALPPVLRAAAGLLAAGSVFALVSGAVTCSAGCPLPPFERATTADLVHGAASILAVAAVVLAMLAVTLTRAAPSTLRRLAAVALAAALPLAGATAVALVFVGRGGLIAVLERLLLLVAVLWGAATATAVALRR
;
A
#
# COMPACT_ATOMS: atom_id res chain seq x y z
N MET A 1 51.97 23.73 8.35
CA MET A 1 51.17 22.52 8.47
C MET A 1 49.71 22.94 8.44
N ALA A 2 48.98 22.62 7.36
CA ALA A 2 47.56 22.93 7.26
C ALA A 2 46.77 21.77 7.88
N GLU A 3 45.92 22.04 8.86
CA GLU A 3 45.08 21.07 9.53
C GLU A 3 44.02 20.53 8.54
N PRO A 4 43.84 19.21 8.40
CA PRO A 4 42.82 18.65 7.50
C PRO A 4 41.46 19.02 8.02
N ARG A 5 40.67 19.79 7.24
CA ARG A 5 39.25 20.09 7.51
C ARG A 5 38.50 18.78 7.66
N ARG A 6 38.06 18.45 8.86
CA ARG A 6 37.11 17.35 9.12
C ARG A 6 35.85 17.62 8.31
N ALA A 7 35.59 16.76 7.32
CA ALA A 7 34.32 16.78 6.60
C ALA A 7 33.20 16.47 7.62
N GLY A 8 32.32 17.44 7.85
CA GLY A 8 31.15 17.27 8.70
C GLY A 8 30.23 16.16 8.15
N PRO A 9 29.36 15.59 8.97
CA PRO A 9 28.44 14.55 8.53
C PRO A 9 27.59 15.06 7.37
N ARG A 10 27.69 14.39 6.21
CA ARG A 10 26.88 14.69 5.03
C ARG A 10 25.44 14.31 5.35
N THR A 11 24.56 15.27 5.56
CA THR A 11 23.11 15.03 5.67
C THR A 11 22.59 14.50 4.33
N ALA A 12 21.86 13.38 4.38
CA ALA A 12 21.24 12.86 3.17
C ALA A 12 20.27 13.91 2.57
N PRO A 13 20.21 14.03 1.22
CA PRO A 13 19.27 14.97 0.61
C PRO A 13 17.84 14.63 1.04
N PRO A 14 16.93 15.61 1.22
CA PRO A 14 15.60 15.42 1.82
C PRO A 14 14.76 14.35 1.11
N ARG A 15 14.94 14.18 -0.19
CA ARG A 15 14.27 13.13 -0.97
C ARG A 15 14.74 11.72 -0.60
N ALA A 16 16.05 11.53 -0.38
CA ALA A 16 16.57 10.22 0.04
C ALA A 16 16.08 9.85 1.43
N ALA A 17 16.02 10.82 2.35
CA ALA A 17 15.46 10.60 3.69
C ALA A 17 13.98 10.23 3.63
N ALA A 18 13.16 10.94 2.85
CA ALA A 18 11.75 10.62 2.66
C ALA A 18 11.55 9.23 2.02
N ALA A 19 12.39 8.87 1.03
CA ALA A 19 12.34 7.55 0.41
C ALA A 19 12.72 6.42 1.38
N SER A 20 13.76 6.61 2.20
CA SER A 20 14.14 5.63 3.22
C SER A 20 13.06 5.46 4.28
N ALA A 21 12.47 6.57 4.75
CA ALA A 21 11.34 6.53 5.67
C ALA A 21 10.11 5.84 5.05
N SER A 22 9.84 6.09 3.76
CA SER A 22 8.79 5.38 3.02
C SER A 22 9.02 3.87 3.03
N ALA A 23 10.23 3.42 2.68
CA ALA A 23 10.54 1.98 2.68
C ALA A 23 10.33 1.36 4.07
N ALA A 24 10.78 2.04 5.13
CA ALA A 24 10.58 1.58 6.51
C ALA A 24 9.08 1.51 6.89
N CYS A 25 8.29 2.54 6.53
CA CYS A 25 6.85 2.57 6.78
C CYS A 25 6.12 1.47 6.01
N VAL A 26 6.46 1.25 4.74
CA VAL A 26 5.84 0.20 3.90
C VAL A 26 6.13 -1.18 4.46
N VAL A 27 7.39 -1.48 4.77
CA VAL A 27 7.78 -2.80 5.31
C VAL A 27 7.21 -3.00 6.72
N GLY A 28 7.39 -2.02 7.61
CA GLY A 28 6.88 -2.10 8.98
C GLY A 28 5.36 -2.20 9.04
N GLY A 29 4.66 -1.44 8.18
CA GLY A 29 3.20 -1.51 8.06
C GLY A 29 2.74 -2.88 7.57
N ALA A 30 3.38 -3.42 6.53
CA ALA A 30 3.06 -4.75 6.01
C ALA A 30 3.29 -5.85 7.05
N VAL A 31 4.39 -5.77 7.83
CA VAL A 31 4.66 -6.70 8.93
C VAL A 31 3.57 -6.62 10.00
N ALA A 32 3.20 -5.40 10.44
CA ALA A 32 2.18 -5.20 11.46
C ALA A 32 0.81 -5.76 11.02
N VAL A 33 0.40 -5.50 9.77
CA VAL A 33 -0.83 -6.07 9.19
C VAL A 33 -0.75 -7.59 9.13
N THR A 34 0.38 -8.15 8.67
CA THR A 34 0.56 -9.60 8.58
C THR A 34 0.48 -10.28 9.95
N VAL A 35 1.12 -9.70 10.96
CA VAL A 35 1.05 -10.18 12.35
C VAL A 35 -0.40 -10.17 12.84
N ALA A 36 -1.14 -9.07 12.61
CA ALA A 36 -2.54 -8.97 13.01
C ALA A 36 -3.42 -10.03 12.34
N VAL A 37 -3.18 -10.33 11.05
CA VAL A 37 -3.93 -11.33 10.29
C VAL A 37 -3.62 -12.76 10.76
N VAL A 38 -2.34 -13.06 11.02
CA VAL A 38 -1.90 -14.44 11.34
C VAL A 38 -2.12 -14.79 12.82
N ALA A 39 -1.87 -13.84 13.72
CA ALA A 39 -1.97 -14.06 15.17
C ALA A 39 -3.34 -13.67 15.74
N GLY A 40 -4.15 -12.92 14.98
CA GLY A 40 -5.48 -12.49 15.43
C GLY A 40 -6.51 -13.60 15.43
N PRO A 41 -7.61 -13.45 16.21
CA PRO A 41 -8.67 -14.45 16.33
C PRO A 41 -9.63 -14.53 15.14
N GLY A 42 -9.42 -13.75 14.08
CA GLY A 42 -10.24 -13.72 12.89
C GLY A 42 -10.08 -14.97 12.01
N PRO A 43 -10.66 -14.97 10.79
CA PRO A 43 -10.59 -16.11 9.87
C PRO A 43 -9.18 -16.37 9.33
N GLY A 44 -8.19 -15.64 9.79
CA GLY A 44 -6.79 -15.80 9.40
C GLY A 44 -6.59 -15.65 7.90
N LEU A 45 -6.09 -16.68 7.25
CA LEU A 45 -5.78 -16.65 5.81
C LEU A 45 -6.98 -16.86 4.89
N THR A 46 -8.18 -17.15 5.42
CA THR A 46 -9.37 -17.47 4.61
C THR A 46 -10.35 -16.30 4.45
N GLY A 47 -10.24 -15.24 5.28
CA GLY A 47 -11.03 -14.01 5.20
C GLY A 47 -10.30 -12.85 4.58
N TYR A 48 -10.94 -11.69 4.50
CA TYR A 48 -10.29 -10.45 4.09
C TYR A 48 -9.18 -10.04 5.06
N VAL A 49 -8.16 -9.36 4.54
CA VAL A 49 -7.08 -8.79 5.37
C VAL A 49 -7.64 -7.78 6.38
N SER A 50 -8.67 -7.03 5.99
CA SER A 50 -9.35 -6.03 6.81
C SER A 50 -10.10 -6.61 8.02
N GLU A 51 -10.46 -7.89 8.03
CA GLU A 51 -11.10 -8.54 9.16
C GLU A 51 -10.23 -8.58 10.42
N ALA A 52 -8.91 -8.46 10.27
CA ALA A 52 -8.00 -8.31 11.42
C ALA A 52 -8.18 -6.96 12.16
N GLY A 53 -8.80 -5.98 11.52
CA GLY A 53 -9.05 -4.63 12.06
C GLY A 53 -10.40 -4.46 12.74
N VAL A 54 -11.25 -5.49 12.80
CA VAL A 54 -12.57 -5.43 13.46
C VAL A 54 -12.40 -5.16 14.96
N THR A 55 -13.28 -4.35 15.54
CA THR A 55 -13.17 -3.75 16.88
C THR A 55 -12.95 -4.75 18.01
N ASP A 56 -13.50 -5.95 17.90
CA ASP A 56 -13.42 -6.98 18.96
C ASP A 56 -12.12 -7.81 18.93
N SER A 57 -11.24 -7.53 17.96
CA SER A 57 -9.95 -8.20 17.87
C SER A 57 -8.91 -7.51 18.74
N ALA A 58 -8.23 -8.27 19.61
CA ALA A 58 -7.07 -7.76 20.37
C ALA A 58 -5.94 -7.23 19.47
N TYR A 59 -5.91 -7.64 18.21
CA TYR A 59 -4.91 -7.21 17.21
C TYR A 59 -5.38 -6.04 16.32
N ALA A 60 -6.62 -5.54 16.51
CA ALA A 60 -7.13 -4.40 15.74
C ALA A 60 -6.23 -3.15 15.85
N PRO A 61 -5.63 -2.79 17.00
CA PRO A 61 -4.69 -1.69 17.07
C PRO A 61 -3.45 -1.90 16.20
N ALA A 62 -2.88 -3.11 16.20
CA ALA A 62 -1.71 -3.45 15.38
C ALA A 62 -2.04 -3.36 13.89
N TYR A 63 -3.20 -3.88 13.48
CA TYR A 63 -3.70 -3.74 12.10
C TYR A 63 -3.81 -2.28 11.69
N ARG A 64 -4.47 -1.43 12.50
CA ARG A 64 -4.68 0.00 12.20
C ARG A 64 -3.35 0.75 12.11
N ILE A 65 -2.43 0.52 13.06
CA ILE A 65 -1.09 1.11 13.01
C ILE A 65 -0.38 0.70 11.73
N GLY A 66 -0.50 -0.58 11.33
CA GLY A 66 0.05 -1.08 10.08
C GLY A 66 -0.52 -0.36 8.85
N VAL A 67 -1.84 -0.19 8.77
CA VAL A 67 -2.49 0.53 7.67
C VAL A 67 -2.08 2.01 7.65
N PHE A 68 -2.00 2.67 8.81
CA PHE A 68 -1.52 4.07 8.89
C PHE A 68 -0.05 4.19 8.50
N ALA A 69 0.79 3.22 8.85
CA ALA A 69 2.18 3.18 8.40
C ALA A 69 2.26 3.00 6.88
N LEU A 70 1.44 2.13 6.28
CA LEU A 70 1.35 1.99 4.81
C LEU A 70 0.91 3.31 4.16
N ALA A 71 -0.09 3.99 4.70
CA ALA A 71 -0.55 5.29 4.22
C ALA A 71 0.56 6.35 4.28
N ALA A 72 1.27 6.44 5.42
CA ALA A 72 2.43 7.31 5.56
C ALA A 72 3.53 6.95 4.56
N GLY A 73 3.78 5.67 4.33
CA GLY A 73 4.72 5.18 3.32
C GLY A 73 4.38 5.66 1.92
N LEU A 74 3.11 5.58 1.51
CA LEU A 74 2.63 6.09 0.21
C LEU A 74 2.85 7.60 0.08
N LEU A 75 2.53 8.38 1.12
CA LEU A 75 2.70 9.83 1.10
C LEU A 75 4.18 10.22 1.03
N LEU A 76 5.03 9.57 1.82
CA LEU A 76 6.47 9.79 1.79
C LEU A 76 7.09 9.43 0.43
N LEU A 77 6.62 8.33 -0.18
CA LEU A 77 7.04 7.97 -1.54
C LEU A 77 6.61 9.03 -2.55
N ALA A 78 5.37 9.53 -2.45
CA ALA A 78 4.87 10.59 -3.32
C ALA A 78 5.77 11.83 -3.28
N THR A 79 6.22 12.26 -2.09
CA THR A 79 7.12 13.41 -1.93
C THR A 79 8.55 13.15 -2.40
N ALA A 80 8.99 11.88 -2.37
CA ALA A 80 10.33 11.48 -2.77
C ALA A 80 10.48 11.31 -4.29
N LEU A 81 9.39 11.07 -5.03
CA LEU A 81 9.44 10.85 -6.47
C LEU A 81 9.99 12.07 -7.24
N PRO A 82 10.73 11.86 -8.36
CA PRO A 82 11.16 12.95 -9.23
C PRO A 82 9.97 13.74 -9.81
N PRO A 83 10.13 15.06 -10.07
CA PRO A 83 9.03 15.90 -10.58
C PRO A 83 8.42 15.43 -11.91
N VAL A 84 9.17 14.70 -12.73
CA VAL A 84 8.68 14.08 -13.97
C VAL A 84 7.58 13.05 -13.69
N LEU A 85 7.48 12.51 -12.49
CA LEU A 85 6.50 11.52 -12.04
C LEU A 85 5.35 12.15 -11.22
N ARG A 86 5.03 13.44 -11.44
CA ARG A 86 3.98 14.15 -10.69
C ARG A 86 2.62 13.44 -10.70
N ALA A 87 2.25 12.80 -11.81
CA ALA A 87 0.98 12.05 -11.89
C ALA A 87 1.00 10.83 -10.94
N ALA A 88 2.08 10.07 -10.94
CA ALA A 88 2.25 8.95 -10.00
C ALA A 88 2.31 9.45 -8.54
N ALA A 89 2.98 10.57 -8.27
CA ALA A 89 3.02 11.17 -6.95
C ALA A 89 1.62 11.59 -6.47
N GLY A 90 0.81 12.22 -7.33
CA GLY A 90 -0.57 12.58 -7.02
C GLY A 90 -1.45 11.35 -6.72
N LEU A 91 -1.31 10.28 -7.50
CA LEU A 91 -2.02 9.02 -7.27
C LEU A 91 -1.60 8.36 -5.95
N LEU A 92 -0.31 8.35 -5.61
CA LEU A 92 0.16 7.81 -4.32
C LEU A 92 -0.33 8.66 -3.14
N ALA A 93 -0.37 9.99 -3.29
CA ALA A 93 -0.94 10.87 -2.27
C ALA A 93 -2.45 10.62 -2.07
N ALA A 94 -3.21 10.46 -3.16
CA ALA A 94 -4.62 10.07 -3.09
C ALA A 94 -4.79 8.68 -2.44
N GLY A 95 -3.97 7.71 -2.84
CA GLY A 95 -3.95 6.36 -2.23
C GLY A 95 -3.67 6.40 -0.74
N SER A 96 -2.77 7.30 -0.29
CA SER A 96 -2.50 7.54 1.13
C SER A 96 -3.76 8.01 1.88
N VAL A 97 -4.49 8.98 1.32
CA VAL A 97 -5.73 9.47 1.94
C VAL A 97 -6.78 8.36 2.04
N PHE A 98 -6.96 7.59 0.98
CA PHE A 98 -7.90 6.47 1.00
C PHE A 98 -7.47 5.37 1.99
N ALA A 99 -6.18 5.06 2.09
CA ALA A 99 -5.68 4.12 3.08
C ALA A 99 -5.89 4.63 4.52
N LEU A 100 -5.71 5.94 4.77
CA LEU A 100 -6.03 6.56 6.05
C LEU A 100 -7.52 6.43 6.39
N VAL A 101 -8.42 6.70 5.44
CA VAL A 101 -9.87 6.54 5.64
C VAL A 101 -10.20 5.09 5.94
N SER A 102 -9.65 4.14 5.18
CA SER A 102 -9.86 2.71 5.40
C SER A 102 -9.36 2.26 6.79
N GLY A 103 -8.21 2.75 7.26
CA GLY A 103 -7.69 2.44 8.59
C GLY A 103 -8.47 3.11 9.74
N ALA A 104 -9.09 4.27 9.49
CA ALA A 104 -9.86 5.02 10.48
C ALA A 104 -11.29 4.48 10.64
N VAL A 105 -11.92 4.06 9.53
CA VAL A 105 -13.28 3.52 9.51
C VAL A 105 -13.19 2.00 9.52
N THR A 106 -13.59 1.37 10.62
CA THR A 106 -13.63 -0.08 10.73
C THR A 106 -14.88 -0.67 10.12
N CYS A 107 -14.73 -1.78 9.42
CA CYS A 107 -15.88 -2.58 9.01
C CYS A 107 -16.47 -3.39 10.20
N SER A 108 -17.70 -3.83 10.05
CA SER A 108 -18.33 -4.80 10.93
C SER A 108 -17.75 -6.21 10.74
N ALA A 109 -18.13 -7.15 11.57
CA ALA A 109 -17.62 -8.52 11.50
C ALA A 109 -17.82 -9.11 10.10
N GLY A 110 -16.74 -9.63 9.50
CA GLY A 110 -16.73 -10.18 8.15
C GLY A 110 -16.57 -9.15 7.04
N CYS A 111 -16.53 -7.85 7.33
CA CYS A 111 -16.43 -6.76 6.34
C CYS A 111 -17.39 -6.93 5.15
N PRO A 112 -18.71 -7.02 5.39
CA PRO A 112 -19.69 -7.38 4.38
C PRO A 112 -19.72 -6.35 3.24
N LEU A 113 -19.85 -6.85 2.00
CA LEU A 113 -19.95 -6.05 0.78
C LEU A 113 -21.14 -6.50 -0.09
N PRO A 114 -21.89 -5.55 -0.67
CA PRO A 114 -22.91 -5.87 -1.67
C PRO A 114 -22.28 -6.52 -2.92
N PRO A 115 -23.02 -7.32 -3.69
CA PRO A 115 -24.47 -7.59 -3.57
C PRO A 115 -24.82 -8.74 -2.63
N PHE A 116 -23.85 -9.50 -2.12
CA PHE A 116 -24.10 -10.78 -1.42
C PHE A 116 -24.46 -10.60 0.05
N GLU A 117 -23.98 -9.51 0.68
CA GLU A 117 -24.15 -9.28 2.11
C GLU A 117 -24.71 -7.88 2.36
N ARG A 118 -25.49 -7.73 3.44
CA ARG A 118 -25.97 -6.42 3.88
C ARG A 118 -24.84 -5.66 4.55
N ALA A 119 -24.45 -4.53 3.97
CA ALA A 119 -23.41 -3.68 4.47
C ALA A 119 -23.97 -2.46 5.21
N THR A 120 -23.31 -2.06 6.28
CA THR A 120 -23.53 -0.77 6.93
C THR A 120 -22.86 0.35 6.14
N THR A 121 -23.17 1.62 6.46
CA THR A 121 -22.46 2.76 5.87
C THR A 121 -20.94 2.69 6.15
N ALA A 122 -20.54 2.24 7.35
CA ALA A 122 -19.14 2.09 7.69
C ALA A 122 -18.44 1.02 6.81
N ASP A 123 -19.10 -0.11 6.55
CA ASP A 123 -18.60 -1.17 5.66
C ASP A 123 -18.40 -0.64 4.24
N LEU A 124 -19.37 0.13 3.73
CA LEU A 124 -19.27 0.73 2.39
C LEU A 124 -18.13 1.74 2.28
N VAL A 125 -17.99 2.62 3.28
CA VAL A 125 -16.90 3.61 3.32
C VAL A 125 -15.55 2.91 3.40
N HIS A 126 -15.39 1.93 4.30
CA HIS A 126 -14.16 1.15 4.45
C HIS A 126 -13.82 0.40 3.16
N GLY A 127 -14.77 -0.34 2.61
CA GLY A 127 -14.57 -1.12 1.38
C GLY A 127 -14.22 -0.24 0.18
N ALA A 128 -14.98 0.85 -0.04
CA ALA A 128 -14.71 1.80 -1.11
C ALA A 128 -13.32 2.45 -0.95
N ALA A 129 -12.96 2.87 0.27
CA ALA A 129 -11.65 3.47 0.54
C ALA A 129 -10.52 2.46 0.29
N SER A 130 -10.67 1.20 0.70
CA SER A 130 -9.69 0.14 0.45
C SER A 130 -9.49 -0.11 -1.05
N ILE A 131 -10.58 -0.23 -1.80
CA ILE A 131 -10.54 -0.43 -3.26
C ILE A 131 -9.86 0.77 -3.95
N LEU A 132 -10.22 1.99 -3.57
CA LEU A 132 -9.64 3.21 -4.15
C LEU A 132 -8.16 3.36 -3.81
N ALA A 133 -7.73 2.98 -2.60
CA ALA A 133 -6.34 2.99 -2.20
C ALA A 133 -5.50 2.06 -3.10
N VAL A 134 -5.96 0.82 -3.30
CA VAL A 134 -5.28 -0.16 -4.15
C VAL A 134 -5.31 0.27 -5.62
N ALA A 135 -6.44 0.74 -6.11
CA ALA A 135 -6.57 1.26 -7.48
C ALA A 135 -5.61 2.43 -7.74
N ALA A 136 -5.47 3.35 -6.78
CA ALA A 136 -4.53 4.47 -6.89
C ALA A 136 -3.07 3.99 -7.01
N VAL A 137 -2.69 2.95 -6.26
CA VAL A 137 -1.34 2.35 -6.35
C VAL A 137 -1.12 1.67 -7.70
N VAL A 138 -2.09 0.90 -8.20
CA VAL A 138 -2.00 0.26 -9.53
C VAL A 138 -1.92 1.30 -10.65
N LEU A 139 -2.72 2.36 -10.55
CA LEU A 139 -2.66 3.49 -11.50
C LEU A 139 -1.34 4.26 -11.38
N ALA A 140 -0.74 4.37 -10.19
CA ALA A 140 0.59 4.95 -10.03
C ALA A 140 1.66 4.10 -10.73
N MET A 141 1.60 2.76 -10.63
CA MET A 141 2.48 1.85 -11.40
C MET A 141 2.32 2.10 -12.92
N LEU A 142 1.09 2.22 -13.39
CA LEU A 142 0.80 2.52 -14.79
C LEU A 142 1.39 3.87 -15.21
N ALA A 143 1.18 4.92 -14.41
CA ALA A 143 1.70 6.26 -14.67
C ALA A 143 3.23 6.28 -14.75
N VAL A 144 3.93 5.57 -13.84
CA VAL A 144 5.41 5.42 -13.90
C VAL A 144 5.83 4.69 -15.17
N THR A 145 5.14 3.60 -15.52
CA THR A 145 5.46 2.79 -16.70
C THR A 145 5.33 3.59 -17.99
N LEU A 146 4.28 4.41 -18.13
CA LEU A 146 3.99 5.21 -19.31
C LEU A 146 4.86 6.48 -19.43
N THR A 147 5.48 6.94 -18.33
CA THR A 147 6.30 8.14 -18.33
C THR A 147 7.67 7.85 -18.92
N ARG A 148 7.87 8.13 -20.22
CA ARG A 148 9.12 7.85 -20.96
C ARG A 148 10.35 8.52 -20.33
N ALA A 149 10.19 9.71 -19.75
CA ALA A 149 11.24 10.47 -19.07
C ALA A 149 11.57 9.92 -17.67
N ALA A 150 10.83 8.93 -17.17
CA ALA A 150 11.13 8.30 -15.90
C ALA A 150 12.44 7.50 -15.99
N PRO A 151 13.20 7.46 -14.88
CA PRO A 151 14.39 6.63 -14.80
C PRO A 151 14.09 5.17 -15.12
N SER A 152 14.94 4.53 -15.94
CA SER A 152 14.70 3.19 -16.47
C SER A 152 14.46 2.13 -15.38
N THR A 153 15.16 2.23 -14.24
CA THR A 153 14.97 1.34 -13.10
C THR A 153 13.55 1.45 -12.53
N LEU A 154 13.05 2.68 -12.28
CA LEU A 154 11.70 2.87 -11.73
C LEU A 154 10.65 2.39 -12.73
N ARG A 155 10.85 2.67 -14.01
CA ARG A 155 9.95 2.22 -15.07
C ARG A 155 9.90 0.69 -15.19
N ARG A 156 11.06 0.01 -15.10
CA ARG A 156 11.11 -1.47 -15.10
C ARG A 156 10.43 -2.07 -13.88
N LEU A 157 10.70 -1.54 -12.68
CA LEU A 157 10.03 -1.98 -11.44
C LEU A 157 8.51 -1.82 -11.56
N ALA A 158 8.05 -0.67 -12.07
CA ALA A 158 6.63 -0.42 -12.25
C ALA A 158 6.01 -1.33 -13.31
N ALA A 159 6.68 -1.57 -14.44
CA ALA A 159 6.17 -2.44 -15.50
C ALA A 159 6.03 -3.90 -15.04
N VAL A 160 7.01 -4.43 -14.31
CA VAL A 160 6.95 -5.78 -13.73
C VAL A 160 5.83 -5.90 -12.70
N ALA A 161 5.74 -4.92 -11.78
CA ALA A 161 4.68 -4.92 -10.79
C ALA A 161 3.29 -4.77 -11.42
N LEU A 162 3.13 -3.90 -12.43
CA LEU A 162 1.87 -3.70 -13.14
C LEU A 162 1.43 -4.96 -13.88
N ALA A 163 2.35 -5.69 -14.51
CA ALA A 163 2.06 -6.94 -15.20
C ALA A 163 1.47 -8.00 -14.27
N ALA A 164 1.83 -7.99 -12.99
CA ALA A 164 1.23 -8.85 -11.97
C ALA A 164 -0.01 -8.22 -11.33
N ALA A 165 0.04 -6.94 -10.97
CA ALA A 165 -1.04 -6.26 -10.25
C ALA A 165 -2.32 -6.10 -11.08
N LEU A 166 -2.21 -5.80 -12.37
CA LEU A 166 -3.38 -5.54 -13.21
C LEU A 166 -4.30 -6.77 -13.36
N PRO A 167 -3.79 -7.97 -13.72
CA PRO A 167 -4.64 -9.16 -13.76
C PRO A 167 -5.18 -9.56 -12.38
N LEU A 168 -4.38 -9.39 -11.31
CA LEU A 168 -4.85 -9.65 -9.94
C LEU A 168 -5.97 -8.70 -9.53
N ALA A 169 -5.84 -7.40 -9.83
CA ALA A 169 -6.88 -6.41 -9.56
C ALA A 169 -8.16 -6.71 -10.34
N GLY A 170 -8.03 -7.05 -11.63
CA GLY A 170 -9.16 -7.48 -12.46
C GLY A 170 -9.84 -8.73 -11.91
N ALA A 171 -9.07 -9.76 -11.58
CA ALA A 171 -9.61 -10.99 -10.99
C ALA A 171 -10.28 -10.75 -9.63
N THR A 172 -9.70 -9.90 -8.78
CA THR A 172 -10.29 -9.50 -7.50
C THR A 172 -11.61 -8.77 -7.72
N ALA A 173 -11.67 -7.82 -8.65
CA ALA A 173 -12.90 -7.09 -8.96
C ALA A 173 -14.00 -8.02 -9.48
N VAL A 174 -13.68 -8.93 -10.40
CA VAL A 174 -14.62 -9.93 -10.92
C VAL A 174 -15.10 -10.86 -9.78
N ALA A 175 -14.19 -11.35 -8.94
CA ALA A 175 -14.54 -12.21 -7.83
C ALA A 175 -15.42 -11.49 -6.80
N LEU A 176 -15.16 -10.21 -6.50
CA LEU A 176 -16.00 -9.40 -5.60
C LEU A 176 -17.45 -9.28 -6.12
N VAL A 177 -17.62 -9.14 -7.44
CA VAL A 177 -18.96 -8.92 -8.04
C VAL A 177 -19.71 -10.23 -8.25
N PHE A 178 -19.04 -11.33 -8.59
CA PHE A 178 -19.68 -12.56 -9.03
C PHE A 178 -19.57 -13.74 -8.06
N VAL A 179 -18.60 -13.72 -7.15
CA VAL A 179 -18.34 -14.82 -6.21
C VAL A 179 -18.67 -14.43 -4.77
N GLY A 180 -18.39 -13.18 -4.41
CA GLY A 180 -18.53 -12.72 -3.03
C GLY A 180 -17.40 -13.21 -2.12
N ARG A 181 -17.57 -13.01 -0.81
CA ARG A 181 -16.59 -13.34 0.23
C ARG A 181 -16.21 -14.83 0.22
N GLY A 182 -14.92 -15.13 0.28
CA GLY A 182 -14.42 -16.50 0.33
C GLY A 182 -12.92 -16.62 0.12
N GLY A 183 -12.42 -17.85 0.16
CA GLY A 183 -10.98 -18.13 0.06
C GLY A 183 -10.32 -17.62 -1.22
N LEU A 184 -11.05 -17.61 -2.35
CA LEU A 184 -10.53 -17.08 -3.62
C LEU A 184 -10.17 -15.60 -3.50
N ILE A 185 -11.11 -14.78 -3.00
CA ILE A 185 -10.87 -13.35 -2.81
C ILE A 185 -9.76 -13.13 -1.79
N ALA A 186 -9.76 -13.89 -0.70
CA ALA A 186 -8.72 -13.82 0.31
C ALA A 186 -7.31 -14.01 -0.27
N VAL A 187 -7.13 -14.94 -1.19
CA VAL A 187 -5.85 -15.19 -1.88
C VAL A 187 -5.53 -14.05 -2.86
N LEU A 188 -6.49 -13.65 -3.69
CA LEU A 188 -6.29 -12.59 -4.70
C LEU A 188 -5.93 -11.25 -4.04
N GLU A 189 -6.64 -10.87 -2.97
CA GLU A 189 -6.36 -9.67 -2.18
C GLU A 189 -4.92 -9.67 -1.66
N ARG A 190 -4.50 -10.76 -1.03
CA ARG A 190 -3.14 -10.87 -0.46
C ARG A 190 -2.06 -10.81 -1.52
N LEU A 191 -2.25 -11.49 -2.65
CA LEU A 191 -1.29 -11.44 -3.76
C LEU A 191 -1.19 -10.02 -4.33
N LEU A 192 -2.32 -9.33 -4.50
CA LEU A 192 -2.36 -7.96 -4.98
C LEU A 192 -1.67 -7.01 -4.01
N LEU A 193 -1.96 -7.12 -2.70
CA LEU A 193 -1.32 -6.33 -1.66
C LEU A 193 0.17 -6.61 -1.56
N LEU A 194 0.60 -7.87 -1.68
CA LEU A 194 2.02 -8.25 -1.71
C LEU A 194 2.74 -7.57 -2.87
N VAL A 195 2.19 -7.59 -4.08
CA VAL A 195 2.77 -6.90 -5.25
C VAL A 195 2.89 -5.40 -4.98
N ALA A 196 1.85 -4.78 -4.41
CA ALA A 196 1.86 -3.35 -4.08
C ALA A 196 2.94 -3.00 -3.05
N VAL A 197 3.08 -3.79 -1.98
CA VAL A 197 4.09 -3.62 -0.93
C VAL A 197 5.50 -3.80 -1.50
N LEU A 198 5.75 -4.85 -2.26
CA LEU A 198 7.05 -5.11 -2.87
C LEU A 198 7.44 -4.00 -3.85
N TRP A 199 6.51 -3.54 -4.68
CA TRP A 199 6.75 -2.41 -5.58
C TRP A 199 7.04 -1.12 -4.82
N GLY A 200 6.25 -0.80 -3.79
CA GLY A 200 6.43 0.39 -2.97
C GLY A 200 7.80 0.40 -2.29
N ALA A 201 8.17 -0.70 -1.63
CA ALA A 201 9.46 -0.85 -0.95
C ALA A 201 10.63 -0.79 -1.94
N ALA A 202 10.56 -1.51 -3.07
CA ALA A 202 11.61 -1.51 -4.09
C ALA A 202 11.77 -0.12 -4.75
N THR A 203 10.65 0.57 -5.03
CA THR A 203 10.67 1.93 -5.61
C THR A 203 11.27 2.92 -4.63
N ALA A 204 10.86 2.88 -3.35
CA ALA A 204 11.41 3.73 -2.30
C ALA A 204 12.90 3.50 -2.12
N THR A 205 13.34 2.25 -2.05
CA THR A 205 14.77 1.89 -1.95
C THR A 205 15.55 2.37 -3.18
N ALA A 206 15.01 2.18 -4.39
CA ALA A 206 15.66 2.65 -5.61
C ALA A 206 15.79 4.17 -5.67
N VAL A 207 14.83 4.92 -5.11
CA VAL A 207 14.91 6.38 -5.00
C VAL A 207 15.93 6.80 -3.93
N ALA A 208 15.95 6.13 -2.77
CA ALA A 208 16.88 6.42 -1.67
C ALA A 208 18.36 6.22 -2.08
N LEU A 209 18.65 5.22 -2.89
CA LEU A 209 20.01 4.87 -3.33
C LEU A 209 20.52 5.72 -4.51
N ARG A 210 19.71 6.57 -5.12
CA ARG A 210 20.12 7.47 -6.19
C ARG A 210 20.92 8.61 -5.61
N ARG A 211 22.20 8.65 -5.92
CA ARG A 211 23.13 9.74 -5.62
C ARG A 211 23.16 10.77 -6.74
#